data_818cb5ffd4b867313241f7b665fe5f9c
#
_entry.id   818cb5ffd4b867313241f7b665fe5f9c
#
_cell.length_a   1.000
_cell.length_b   1.000
_cell.length_c   1.000
_cell.angle_alpha   90.00
_cell.angle_beta   90.00
_cell.angle_gamma   90.00
#
_symmetry.space_group_name_H-M   'P 1'
#
loop_
_entity.id
_entity.type
_entity.pdbx_description
1 polymer ?
#
loop_
_entity_poly.entity_id
_entity_poly.type
_entity_poly.pdbx_seq_one_letter_code
_entity_poly.pdbx_strand_id
1 'polypeptide(L)'
;MALIPLFEAKTYLRVDSSDEDALIGILLSSAEQLCVDVARLSAGQWKVIDSIAFDSEGNVLPVENELYTEEELECVRNVMRVAILYALGYLFEHREEADHHALTLTLRSLLFSIREGVV
;
A
#
# COMPACT_ATOMS: atom_id res chain seq x y z
N MET A 1 -7.06 11.51 -0.22
CA MET A 1 -6.74 10.69 0.95
C MET A 1 -5.84 9.52 0.52
N ALA A 2 -4.86 9.18 1.30
CA ALA A 2 -3.96 8.08 0.97
C ALA A 2 -4.70 6.74 1.04
N LEU A 3 -4.22 5.75 0.30
CA LEU A 3 -4.80 4.40 0.29
C LEU A 3 -4.84 3.81 1.70
N ILE A 4 -3.78 4.01 2.48
CA ILE A 4 -3.73 3.59 3.88
C ILE A 4 -3.37 4.82 4.73
N PRO A 5 -4.34 5.42 5.42
CA PRO A 5 -4.05 6.53 6.32
C PRO A 5 -3.33 6.07 7.58
N LEU A 6 -2.65 7.00 8.26
CA LEU A 6 -1.85 6.69 9.43
C LEU A 6 -2.65 5.98 10.53
N PHE A 7 -3.89 6.39 10.79
CA PHE A 7 -4.70 5.77 11.84
C PHE A 7 -4.96 4.28 11.56
N GLU A 8 -5.15 3.92 10.30
CA GLU A 8 -5.35 2.54 9.90
C GLU A 8 -4.06 1.73 10.06
N ALA A 9 -2.92 2.32 9.69
CA ALA A 9 -1.61 1.68 9.89
C ALA A 9 -1.36 1.41 11.36
N LYS A 10 -1.66 2.38 12.22
CA LYS A 10 -1.50 2.22 13.68
C LYS A 10 -2.42 1.14 14.23
N THR A 11 -3.66 1.09 13.76
CA THR A 11 -4.62 0.05 14.15
C THR A 11 -4.10 -1.33 13.78
N TYR A 12 -3.58 -1.48 12.58
CA TYR A 12 -3.00 -2.74 12.12
C TYR A 12 -1.82 -3.17 12.99
N LEU A 13 -0.96 -2.22 13.38
CA LEU A 13 0.20 -2.49 14.22
C LEU A 13 -0.14 -2.57 15.71
N ARG A 14 -1.37 -2.26 16.09
CA ARG A 14 -1.84 -2.22 17.48
C ARG A 14 -1.08 -1.19 18.32
N VAL A 15 -0.81 -0.04 17.75
CA VAL A 15 -0.14 1.07 18.43
C VAL A 15 -1.16 2.13 18.81
N ASP A 16 -1.29 2.40 20.10
CA ASP A 16 -2.27 3.37 20.61
C ASP A 16 -1.69 4.76 20.86
N SER A 17 -0.38 4.83 21.18
CA SER A 17 0.25 6.10 21.50
C SER A 17 0.70 6.85 20.24
N SER A 18 1.01 8.13 20.39
CA SER A 18 1.53 8.95 19.30
C SER A 18 3.07 9.00 19.29
N ASP A 19 3.72 8.27 20.18
CA ASP A 19 5.19 8.34 20.35
C ASP A 19 5.95 7.89 19.12
N GLU A 20 5.40 6.96 18.34
CA GLU A 20 6.05 6.41 17.15
C GLU A 20 5.39 6.86 15.85
N ASP A 21 4.53 7.86 15.87
CA ASP A 21 3.81 8.31 14.67
C ASP A 21 4.75 8.68 13.53
N ALA A 22 5.83 9.40 13.81
CA ALA A 22 6.81 9.77 12.79
C ALA A 22 7.50 8.55 12.20
N LEU A 23 7.89 7.59 13.03
CA LEU A 23 8.51 6.35 12.59
C LEU A 23 7.54 5.52 11.74
N ILE A 24 6.31 5.37 12.21
CA ILE A 24 5.29 4.60 11.48
C ILE A 24 5.02 5.25 10.12
N GLY A 25 4.95 6.58 10.05
CA GLY A 25 4.79 7.30 8.80
C GLY A 25 5.92 7.03 7.81
N ILE A 26 7.16 7.00 8.29
CA ILE A 26 8.33 6.69 7.45
C ILE A 26 8.25 5.25 6.96
N LEU A 27 7.96 4.31 7.86
CA LEU A 27 7.86 2.89 7.50
C LEU A 27 6.71 2.64 6.53
N LEU A 28 5.60 3.33 6.69
CA LEU A 28 4.46 3.22 5.79
C LEU A 28 4.83 3.71 4.38
N SER A 29 5.51 4.84 4.28
CA SER A 29 5.99 5.35 2.99
C SER A 29 6.96 4.37 2.33
N SER A 30 7.86 3.77 3.12
CA SER A 30 8.80 2.77 2.63
C SER A 30 8.08 1.50 2.16
N ALA A 31 7.07 1.05 2.89
CA ALA A 31 6.26 -0.10 2.52
C ALA A 31 5.51 0.15 1.21
N GLU A 32 4.92 1.33 1.06
CA GLU A 32 4.23 1.73 -0.16
C GLU A 32 5.18 1.71 -1.35
N GLN A 33 6.35 2.33 -1.21
CA GLN A 33 7.33 2.40 -2.29
C GLN A 33 7.82 1.00 -2.68
N LEU A 34 8.10 0.16 -1.69
CA LEU A 34 8.52 -1.21 -1.94
C LEU A 34 7.47 -1.99 -2.73
N CYS A 35 6.20 -1.87 -2.35
CA CYS A 35 5.12 -2.56 -3.05
C CYS A 35 4.93 -2.02 -4.47
N VAL A 36 5.03 -0.70 -4.66
CA VAL A 36 4.95 -0.09 -5.99
C VAL A 36 6.08 -0.63 -6.88
N ASP A 37 7.30 -0.72 -6.34
CA ASP A 37 8.45 -1.22 -7.10
C ASP A 37 8.30 -2.69 -7.45
N VAL A 38 7.87 -3.52 -6.51
CA VAL A 38 7.69 -4.96 -6.74
C VAL A 38 6.57 -5.20 -7.76
N ALA A 39 5.49 -4.42 -7.68
CA ALA A 39 4.37 -4.52 -8.61
C ALA A 39 4.68 -3.87 -9.97
N ARG A 40 5.80 -3.16 -10.08
CA ARG A 40 6.21 -2.44 -11.30
C ARG A 40 5.16 -1.44 -11.78
N LEU A 41 4.54 -0.76 -10.83
CA LEU A 41 3.55 0.27 -11.15
C LEU A 41 4.25 1.56 -11.57
N SER A 42 3.69 2.24 -12.58
CA SER A 42 4.17 3.57 -12.96
C SER A 42 3.72 4.60 -11.92
N ALA A 43 4.34 5.77 -11.94
CA ALA A 43 3.93 6.87 -11.08
C ALA A 43 2.47 7.28 -11.34
N GLY A 44 2.04 7.24 -12.61
CA GLY A 44 0.66 7.54 -12.97
C GLY A 44 -0.33 6.52 -12.42
N GLN A 45 0.01 5.24 -12.50
CA GLN A 45 -0.82 4.17 -11.94
C GLN A 45 -0.95 4.31 -10.43
N TRP A 46 0.17 4.50 -9.74
CA TRP A 46 0.15 4.68 -8.28
C TRP A 46 -0.66 5.90 -7.87
N LYS A 47 -0.53 6.99 -8.61
CA LYS A 47 -1.31 8.20 -8.32
C LYS A 47 -2.81 7.94 -8.35
N VAL A 48 -3.29 7.18 -9.34
CA VAL A 48 -4.71 6.80 -9.44
C VAL A 48 -5.10 5.88 -8.27
N ILE A 49 -4.30 4.87 -7.99
CA ILE A 49 -4.57 3.89 -6.94
C ILE A 49 -4.64 4.58 -5.57
N ASP A 50 -3.72 5.49 -5.29
CA ASP A 50 -3.59 6.15 -3.99
C ASP A 50 -4.61 7.28 -3.78
N SER A 51 -5.26 7.74 -4.84
CA SER A 51 -6.26 8.82 -4.75
C SER A 51 -7.62 8.26 -4.41
N ILE A 52 -8.00 8.36 -3.13
CA ILE A 52 -9.31 7.91 -2.67
C ILE A 52 -10.09 9.13 -2.19
N ALA A 53 -11.30 9.29 -2.71
CA ALA A 53 -12.23 10.32 -2.26
C ALA A 53 -13.54 9.66 -1.84
N PHE A 54 -14.20 10.25 -0.85
CA PHE A 54 -15.47 9.75 -0.32
C PHE A 54 -16.56 10.80 -0.48
N ASP A 55 -17.79 10.35 -0.68
CA ASP A 55 -18.95 11.23 -0.66
C ASP A 55 -19.38 11.49 0.79
N SER A 56 -20.47 12.26 0.97
CA SER A 56 -20.98 12.60 2.30
C SER A 56 -21.49 11.40 3.10
N GLU A 57 -21.77 10.30 2.42
CA GLU A 57 -22.26 9.05 3.02
C GLU A 57 -21.13 8.04 3.29
N GLY A 58 -19.89 8.40 2.97
CA GLY A 58 -18.74 7.53 3.19
C GLY A 58 -18.49 6.54 2.07
N ASN A 59 -19.17 6.64 0.95
CA ASN A 59 -18.91 5.77 -0.21
C ASN A 59 -17.74 6.28 -1.02
N VAL A 60 -16.94 5.36 -1.55
CA VAL A 60 -15.81 5.71 -2.40
C VAL A 60 -16.33 6.29 -3.72
N LEU A 61 -15.85 7.48 -4.04
CA LEU A 61 -16.21 8.13 -5.31
C LEU A 61 -15.41 7.54 -6.48
N PRO A 62 -16.03 7.43 -7.65
CA PRO A 62 -15.30 7.02 -8.86
C PRO A 62 -14.18 8.01 -9.18
N VAL A 63 -13.06 7.49 -9.68
CA VAL A 63 -11.93 8.31 -10.12
C VAL A 63 -11.87 8.28 -11.64
N GLU A 64 -11.95 9.45 -12.27
CA GLU A 64 -11.78 9.54 -13.72
C GLU A 64 -10.33 9.29 -14.09
N ASN A 65 -10.10 8.25 -14.87
CA ASN A 65 -8.76 7.88 -15.31
C ASN A 65 -8.86 7.00 -16.56
N GLU A 66 -7.76 6.88 -17.30
CA GLU A 66 -7.70 6.06 -18.50
C GLU A 66 -6.98 4.72 -18.26
N LEU A 67 -6.55 4.45 -17.03
CA LEU A 67 -5.70 3.30 -16.70
C LEU A 67 -6.49 2.10 -16.20
N TYR A 68 -7.55 2.34 -15.46
CA TYR A 68 -8.33 1.28 -14.79
C TYR A 68 -9.82 1.53 -14.91
N THR A 69 -10.59 0.46 -15.04
CA THR A 69 -12.03 0.50 -14.79
C THR A 69 -12.25 0.55 -13.27
N GLU A 70 -13.46 0.87 -12.82
CA GLU A 70 -13.76 0.90 -11.38
C GLU A 70 -13.54 -0.46 -10.72
N GLU A 71 -13.93 -1.54 -11.39
CA GLU A 71 -13.74 -2.90 -10.87
C GLU A 71 -12.27 -3.27 -10.78
N GLU A 72 -11.49 -2.95 -11.82
CA GLU A 72 -10.05 -3.18 -11.81
C GLU A 72 -9.38 -2.38 -10.71
N LEU A 73 -9.76 -1.11 -10.54
CA LEU A 73 -9.19 -0.23 -9.53
C LEU A 73 -9.46 -0.76 -8.12
N GLU A 74 -10.68 -1.23 -7.87
CA GLU A 74 -11.02 -1.83 -6.57
C GLU A 74 -10.16 -3.07 -6.29
N CYS A 75 -10.01 -3.96 -7.28
CA CYS A 75 -9.17 -5.14 -7.13
C CYS A 75 -7.71 -4.78 -6.85
N VAL A 76 -7.15 -3.84 -7.61
CA VAL A 76 -5.77 -3.41 -7.43
C VAL A 76 -5.57 -2.77 -6.06
N ARG A 77 -6.49 -1.92 -5.63
CA ARG A 77 -6.43 -1.30 -4.30
C ARG A 77 -6.45 -2.34 -3.19
N ASN A 78 -7.33 -3.35 -3.29
CA ASN A 78 -7.41 -4.39 -2.27
C ASN A 78 -6.11 -5.18 -2.17
N VAL A 79 -5.53 -5.56 -3.31
CA VAL A 79 -4.25 -6.28 -3.33
C VAL A 79 -3.12 -5.41 -2.76
N MET A 80 -3.06 -4.15 -3.16
CA MET A 80 -2.04 -3.22 -2.66
C MET A 80 -2.19 -2.99 -1.16
N ARG A 81 -3.41 -2.85 -0.64
CA ARG A 81 -3.62 -2.67 0.79
C ARG A 81 -3.08 -3.84 1.60
N VAL A 82 -3.39 -5.07 1.18
CA VAL A 82 -2.88 -6.27 1.85
C VAL A 82 -1.36 -6.29 1.83
N ALA A 83 -0.76 -6.05 0.66
CA ALA A 83 0.68 -6.08 0.50
C ALA A 83 1.38 -4.98 1.32
N ILE A 84 0.85 -3.76 1.29
CA ILE A 84 1.45 -2.63 2.02
C ILE A 84 1.37 -2.86 3.53
N LEU A 85 0.22 -3.31 4.03
CA LEU A 85 0.08 -3.60 5.46
C LEU A 85 1.00 -4.73 5.89
N TYR A 86 1.13 -5.77 5.07
CA TYR A 86 2.08 -6.85 5.35
C TYR A 86 3.52 -6.33 5.43
N ALA A 87 3.91 -5.53 4.42
CA ALA A 87 5.24 -4.95 4.39
C ALA A 87 5.49 -4.02 5.60
N LEU A 88 4.49 -3.22 5.95
CA LEU A 88 4.58 -2.32 7.10
C LEU A 88 4.81 -3.12 8.40
N GLY A 89 4.03 -4.18 8.61
CA GLY A 89 4.18 -5.03 9.80
C GLY A 89 5.55 -5.66 9.87
N TYR A 90 6.04 -6.16 8.73
CA TYR A 90 7.38 -6.74 8.65
C TYR A 90 8.45 -5.71 8.98
N LEU A 91 8.39 -4.54 8.36
CA LEU A 91 9.38 -3.48 8.59
C LEU A 91 9.35 -2.97 10.02
N PHE A 92 8.16 -2.90 10.62
CA PHE A 92 8.02 -2.46 12.01
C PHE A 92 8.66 -3.45 12.99
N GLU A 93 8.48 -4.75 12.75
CA GLU A 93 9.05 -5.80 13.61
C GLU A 93 10.55 -6.03 13.35
N HIS A 94 11.02 -5.77 12.13
CA HIS A 94 12.41 -6.04 11.70
C HIS A 94 13.17 -4.76 11.34
N ARG A 95 12.86 -3.66 12.02
CA ARG A 95 13.39 -2.35 11.66
C ARG A 95 14.90 -2.20 11.82
N GLU A 96 15.56 -3.14 12.51
CA GLU A 96 17.00 -3.16 12.67
C GLU A 96 17.71 -4.02 11.62
N GLU A 97 16.96 -4.75 10.80
CA GLU A 97 17.52 -5.60 9.77
C GLU A 97 17.87 -4.79 8.53
N ALA A 98 19.01 -5.11 7.91
CA ALA A 98 19.44 -4.46 6.68
C ALA A 98 18.98 -5.20 5.43
N ASP A 99 18.70 -6.50 5.54
CA ASP A 99 18.32 -7.33 4.41
C ASP A 99 16.85 -7.76 4.53
N HIS A 100 16.06 -7.36 3.55
CA HIS A 100 14.64 -7.70 3.48
C HIS A 100 14.31 -8.61 2.30
N HIS A 101 15.24 -9.51 1.93
CA HIS A 101 15.05 -10.40 0.78
C HIS A 101 13.80 -11.29 0.93
N ALA A 102 13.58 -11.85 2.11
CA ALA A 102 12.41 -12.68 2.38
C ALA A 102 11.10 -11.89 2.21
N LEU A 103 11.07 -10.64 2.66
CA LEU A 103 9.93 -9.76 2.46
C LEU A 103 9.67 -9.54 0.97
N THR A 104 10.72 -9.25 0.21
CA THR A 104 10.61 -9.01 -1.24
C THR A 104 10.01 -10.23 -1.95
N LEU A 105 10.45 -11.43 -1.60
CA LEU A 105 9.90 -12.67 -2.18
C LEU A 105 8.42 -12.83 -1.87
N THR A 106 8.02 -12.54 -0.63
CA THR A 106 6.61 -12.61 -0.25
C THR A 106 5.78 -11.57 -1.01
N LEU A 107 6.28 -10.34 -1.13
CA LEU A 107 5.58 -9.28 -1.87
C LEU A 107 5.44 -9.63 -3.35
N ARG A 108 6.44 -10.27 -3.94
CA ARG A 108 6.33 -10.71 -5.34
C ARG A 108 5.18 -11.70 -5.50
N SER A 109 5.00 -12.60 -4.56
CA SER A 109 3.88 -13.55 -4.59
C SER A 109 2.53 -12.84 -4.39
N LEU A 110 2.44 -11.93 -3.43
CA LEU A 110 1.21 -11.19 -3.15
C LEU A 110 0.81 -10.28 -4.31
N LEU A 111 1.77 -9.66 -4.97
CA LEU A 111 1.53 -8.67 -6.01
C LEU A 111 1.58 -9.25 -7.43
N PHE A 112 1.80 -10.55 -7.56
CA PHE A 112 1.97 -11.19 -8.87
C PHE A 112 0.81 -10.89 -9.82
N SER A 113 -0.42 -10.93 -9.31
CA SER A 113 -1.62 -10.74 -10.13
C SER A 113 -1.75 -9.35 -10.73
N ILE A 114 -1.08 -8.36 -10.11
CA ILE A 114 -1.15 -6.95 -10.57
C ILE A 114 0.18 -6.42 -11.10
N ARG A 115 1.25 -7.25 -11.12
CA ARG A 115 2.57 -6.81 -11.60
C ARG A 115 2.52 -6.47 -13.07
N GLU A 116 3.00 -5.29 -13.40
CA GLU A 116 3.14 -4.85 -14.78
C GLU A 116 4.40 -5.47 -15.41
N GLY A 117 4.32 -5.78 -16.69
CA GLY A 117 5.44 -6.35 -17.43
C GLY A 117 5.72 -7.81 -17.14
N VAL A 118 4.85 -8.52 -16.42
CA VAL A 118 4.93 -9.96 -16.23
C VAL A 118 4.27 -10.67 -17.40
N VAL A 119 4.96 -11.58 -17.97
CA VAL A 119 4.49 -12.34 -19.13
C VAL A 119 4.19 -13.79 -18.73
#